data_85b7a831991ed53e2cb64d81bd1929b4
#
_entry.id   85b7a831991ed53e2cb64d81bd1929b4
#
_cell.length_a   1.000
_cell.length_b   1.000
_cell.length_c   1.000
_cell.angle_alpha   90.00
_cell.angle_beta   90.00
_cell.angle_gamma   90.00
#
_symmetry.space_group_name_H-M   'P 1'
#
loop_
_entity.id
_entity.type
_entity.pdbx_description
1 polymer ?
#
loop_
_entity_poly.entity_id
_entity_poly.type
_entity_poly.pdbx_seq_one_letter_code
_entity_poly.pdbx_strand_id
1 'polypeptide(L)'
;MAAAPEKRLARDYTLQALVNAVDGVREVLGRRGSTVYGFHINANESDPSEAVTYLKDAVGMVPAKMNFTSGKFEWGSWQDAFFMPKPCMLNSDGTVDYYLDPDDYTKKEDGTASDVANTSYDGNAMMEWGQNGKKIWMKIVPDADHLGASVYIADYQVDSDYHDWPFHNSAGESTDHFYTAIYNGSLISDKLRSLSGQAVMKTKTAEQEVNHAKANNVGSTDKWNIDIYSDAILINMLLYMMGKSLDTQTVYGMGLVNSGTEAINDAFRTGVHNTKGMFYGTNDGAAAIYTNAVKVFGMENWWGVQLRRTLGMLIVDGAIKFKNTVGTEDGSTVNGYNFTGEGYKSAGVSPVGSSNNDGYVKEMYFTEDGMFPKTAIGGSSSTYYCDWLYFIASGVGVPRRGGNSNSGLVAGASYWDFYAASGAGWNSGAALSCK
;
A
#
# COMPACT_ATOMS: atom_id res chain seq x y z
N MET A 1 -46.79 -41.37 28.07
CA MET A 1 -47.35 -41.26 26.70
C MET A 1 -46.30 -40.50 25.88
N ALA A 2 -45.66 -41.16 24.89
CA ALA A 2 -44.74 -40.49 23.97
C ALA A 2 -45.58 -39.60 23.03
N ALA A 3 -45.21 -38.35 22.88
CA ALA A 3 -45.89 -37.43 21.96
C ALA A 3 -45.77 -37.98 20.54
N ALA A 4 -46.86 -37.90 19.74
CA ALA A 4 -46.91 -38.39 18.36
C ALA A 4 -45.75 -37.81 17.52
N PRO A 5 -45.20 -38.59 16.59
CA PRO A 5 -44.04 -38.18 15.76
C PRO A 5 -44.22 -36.83 15.05
N GLU A 6 -45.42 -36.56 14.56
CA GLU A 6 -45.78 -35.31 13.88
C GLU A 6 -45.66 -34.05 14.74
N LYS A 7 -45.98 -34.13 16.02
CA LYS A 7 -45.81 -33.00 16.96
C LYS A 7 -44.33 -32.74 17.30
N ARG A 8 -43.49 -33.76 17.20
CA ARG A 8 -42.06 -33.63 17.43
C ARG A 8 -41.36 -32.97 16.24
N LEU A 9 -41.69 -33.39 15.01
CA LEU A 9 -41.20 -32.76 13.78
C LEU A 9 -41.59 -31.27 13.68
N ALA A 10 -42.84 -30.92 13.91
CA ALA A 10 -43.30 -29.53 13.87
C ALA A 10 -42.59 -28.65 14.94
N ARG A 11 -42.30 -29.20 16.12
CA ARG A 11 -41.55 -28.52 17.16
C ARG A 11 -40.09 -28.31 16.79
N ASP A 12 -39.45 -29.28 16.12
CA ASP A 12 -38.05 -29.20 15.70
C ASP A 12 -37.91 -28.20 14.56
N TYR A 13 -38.86 -28.14 13.62
CA TYR A 13 -38.89 -27.09 12.58
C TYR A 13 -39.06 -25.69 13.16
N THR A 14 -39.89 -25.52 14.16
CA THR A 14 -40.10 -24.21 14.82
C THR A 14 -38.87 -23.78 15.60
N LEU A 15 -38.17 -24.73 16.22
CA LEU A 15 -36.93 -24.46 16.96
C LEU A 15 -35.81 -24.06 16.00
N GLN A 16 -35.65 -24.75 14.85
CA GLN A 16 -34.65 -24.41 13.85
C GLN A 16 -34.93 -23.03 13.22
N ALA A 17 -36.20 -22.71 12.94
CA ALA A 17 -36.58 -21.41 12.42
C ALA A 17 -36.25 -20.29 13.43
N LEU A 18 -36.46 -20.54 14.73
CA LEU A 18 -36.13 -19.61 15.80
C LEU A 18 -34.59 -19.44 15.92
N VAL A 19 -33.81 -20.51 15.84
CA VAL A 19 -32.36 -20.46 15.86
C VAL A 19 -31.85 -19.61 14.69
N ASN A 20 -32.33 -19.88 13.48
CA ASN A 20 -31.95 -19.12 12.30
C ASN A 20 -32.32 -17.62 12.41
N ALA A 21 -33.48 -17.31 12.99
CA ALA A 21 -33.89 -15.92 13.23
C ALA A 21 -33.03 -15.23 14.29
N VAL A 22 -32.66 -15.94 15.36
CA VAL A 22 -31.78 -15.42 16.42
C VAL A 22 -30.37 -15.22 15.88
N ASP A 23 -29.84 -16.12 15.05
CA ASP A 23 -28.54 -15.99 14.43
C ASP A 23 -28.52 -14.85 13.41
N GLY A 24 -29.59 -14.66 12.62
CA GLY A 24 -29.76 -13.50 11.76
C GLY A 24 -29.81 -12.17 12.52
N VAL A 25 -30.48 -12.14 13.68
CA VAL A 25 -30.51 -10.95 14.55
C VAL A 25 -29.13 -10.71 15.19
N ARG A 26 -28.42 -11.74 15.63
CA ARG A 26 -27.06 -11.64 16.16
C ARG A 26 -26.10 -11.12 15.09
N GLU A 27 -26.22 -11.60 13.85
CA GLU A 27 -25.42 -11.12 12.71
C GLU A 27 -25.69 -9.63 12.43
N VAL A 28 -26.94 -9.20 12.40
CA VAL A 28 -27.33 -7.80 12.21
C VAL A 28 -26.88 -6.92 13.39
N LEU A 29 -26.99 -7.40 14.63
CA LEU A 29 -26.55 -6.66 15.81
C LEU A 29 -25.02 -6.62 15.92
N GLY A 30 -24.31 -7.67 15.50
CA GLY A 30 -22.85 -7.69 15.43
C GLY A 30 -22.29 -6.74 14.36
N ARG A 31 -23.09 -6.46 13.32
CA ARG A 31 -22.75 -5.49 12.25
C ARG A 31 -23.18 -4.05 12.59
N ARG A 32 -23.81 -3.81 13.73
CA ARG A 32 -24.25 -2.48 14.14
C ARG A 32 -23.02 -1.62 14.45
N GLY A 33 -22.74 -0.64 13.57
CA GLY A 33 -21.55 0.21 13.64
C GLY A 33 -20.38 -0.26 12.76
N SER A 34 -20.56 -1.32 11.97
CA SER A 34 -19.60 -1.72 10.94
C SER A 34 -19.70 -0.81 9.71
N THR A 35 -18.57 -0.55 9.07
CA THR A 35 -18.44 0.43 7.98
C THR A 35 -18.01 -0.27 6.70
N VAL A 36 -18.66 0.09 5.58
CA VAL A 36 -18.26 -0.32 4.23
C VAL A 36 -18.14 0.93 3.37
N TYR A 37 -16.96 1.47 3.25
CA TYR A 37 -16.70 2.52 2.27
C TYR A 37 -16.61 1.91 0.87
N GLY A 38 -17.02 2.68 -0.15
CA GLY A 38 -16.88 2.25 -1.53
C GLY A 38 -16.57 3.43 -2.45
N PHE A 39 -15.96 3.13 -3.58
CA PHE A 39 -15.79 4.06 -4.68
C PHE A 39 -15.71 3.31 -6.00
N HIS A 40 -16.03 4.02 -7.09
CA HIS A 40 -15.89 3.51 -8.45
C HIS A 40 -14.87 4.35 -9.20
N ILE A 41 -14.00 3.70 -9.96
CA ILE A 41 -13.06 4.31 -10.90
C ILE A 41 -13.63 4.19 -12.30
N ASN A 42 -13.96 5.33 -12.91
CA ASN A 42 -14.43 5.41 -14.29
C ASN A 42 -13.25 5.57 -15.24
N ALA A 43 -12.88 4.51 -15.95
CA ALA A 43 -11.76 4.53 -16.91
C ALA A 43 -11.97 5.43 -18.12
N ASN A 44 -13.23 5.80 -18.43
CA ASN A 44 -13.56 6.69 -19.55
C ASN A 44 -13.43 8.18 -19.19
N GLU A 45 -13.30 8.50 -17.91
CA GLU A 45 -13.10 9.86 -17.45
C GLU A 45 -11.62 10.23 -17.48
N SER A 46 -11.28 11.27 -18.22
CA SER A 46 -9.89 11.70 -18.35
C SER A 46 -9.45 12.68 -17.26
N ASP A 47 -10.39 13.38 -16.63
CA ASP A 47 -10.10 14.23 -15.48
C ASP A 47 -9.93 13.36 -14.22
N PRO A 48 -8.73 13.27 -13.65
CA PRO A 48 -8.47 12.41 -12.49
C PRO A 48 -9.32 12.78 -11.26
N SER A 49 -9.77 14.03 -11.14
CA SER A 49 -10.60 14.50 -10.02
C SER A 49 -12.08 14.12 -10.15
N GLU A 50 -12.55 13.80 -11.37
CA GLU A 50 -13.91 13.35 -11.65
C GLU A 50 -14.01 11.85 -11.88
N ALA A 51 -12.87 11.17 -12.06
CA ALA A 51 -12.81 9.72 -12.33
C ALA A 51 -13.27 8.87 -11.14
N VAL A 52 -13.26 9.42 -9.91
CA VAL A 52 -13.59 8.68 -8.68
C VAL A 52 -14.97 9.10 -8.16
N THR A 53 -15.90 8.16 -8.08
CA THR A 53 -17.26 8.35 -7.53
C THR A 53 -17.46 7.55 -6.26
N TYR A 54 -17.95 8.18 -5.20
CA TYR A 54 -18.22 7.50 -3.93
C TYR A 54 -19.43 6.57 -3.96
N LEU A 55 -19.32 5.45 -3.27
CA LEU A 55 -20.34 4.41 -3.10
C LEU A 55 -20.49 4.06 -1.61
N LYS A 56 -21.59 3.40 -1.25
CA LYS A 56 -21.86 2.92 0.12
C LYS A 56 -21.73 4.04 1.16
N ASP A 57 -21.04 3.78 2.27
CA ASP A 57 -20.87 4.72 3.39
C ASP A 57 -19.94 5.91 3.04
N ALA A 58 -19.27 5.88 1.90
CA ALA A 58 -18.51 7.04 1.41
C ALA A 58 -19.40 8.10 0.74
N VAL A 59 -20.64 7.78 0.36
CA VAL A 59 -21.55 8.74 -0.28
C VAL A 59 -21.80 9.94 0.63
N GLY A 60 -21.51 11.14 0.15
CA GLY A 60 -21.66 12.39 0.90
C GLY A 60 -20.45 12.77 1.75
N MET A 61 -19.42 11.93 1.81
CA MET A 61 -18.17 12.30 2.50
C MET A 61 -17.42 13.40 1.73
N VAL A 62 -16.73 14.25 2.47
CA VAL A 62 -15.88 15.32 1.95
C VAL A 62 -14.48 14.76 1.70
N PRO A 63 -13.90 14.91 0.49
CA PRO A 63 -12.55 14.44 0.21
C PRO A 63 -11.48 15.11 1.08
N ALA A 64 -10.42 14.36 1.36
CA ALA A 64 -9.23 14.85 2.03
C ALA A 64 -8.23 15.43 1.01
N LYS A 65 -7.48 16.46 1.38
CA LYS A 65 -6.44 17.06 0.54
C LYS A 65 -5.47 17.93 1.33
N MET A 66 -4.29 18.16 0.78
CA MET A 66 -3.39 19.21 1.26
C MET A 66 -3.93 20.59 0.87
N ASN A 67 -3.94 21.50 1.83
CA ASN A 67 -4.06 22.92 1.55
C ASN A 67 -2.65 23.52 1.45
N PHE A 68 -2.14 23.64 0.24
CA PHE A 68 -0.76 24.09 0.00
C PHE A 68 -0.52 25.55 0.42
N THR A 69 -1.57 26.37 0.51
CA THR A 69 -1.44 27.76 0.98
C THR A 69 -1.21 27.83 2.48
N SER A 70 -1.94 27.03 3.25
CA SER A 70 -1.81 27.01 4.71
C SER A 70 -0.75 26.00 5.21
N GLY A 71 -0.31 25.07 4.36
CA GLY A 71 0.56 23.94 4.72
C GLY A 71 -0.12 22.93 5.65
N LYS A 72 -1.45 22.90 5.70
CA LYS A 72 -2.23 21.99 6.56
C LYS A 72 -2.96 20.95 5.73
N PHE A 73 -3.07 19.75 6.26
CA PHE A 73 -3.91 18.71 5.70
C PHE A 73 -5.38 18.94 6.11
N GLU A 74 -6.26 18.98 5.14
CA GLU A 74 -7.71 19.05 5.30
C GLU A 74 -8.27 17.62 5.24
N TRP A 75 -8.63 17.07 6.38
CA TRP A 75 -9.08 15.68 6.52
C TRP A 75 -10.42 15.39 5.83
N GLY A 76 -11.22 16.43 5.58
CA GLY A 76 -12.60 16.21 5.14
C GLY A 76 -13.38 15.34 6.14
N SER A 77 -13.87 14.21 5.68
CA SER A 77 -14.61 13.25 6.53
C SER A 77 -13.77 12.05 7.00
N TRP A 78 -12.44 12.04 6.77
CA TRP A 78 -11.63 10.83 6.87
C TRP A 78 -10.76 10.71 8.12
N GLN A 79 -10.74 11.72 9.01
CA GLN A 79 -9.83 11.77 10.16
C GLN A 79 -9.92 10.53 11.06
N ASP A 80 -11.14 10.06 11.33
CA ASP A 80 -11.42 8.94 12.22
C ASP A 80 -11.78 7.65 11.46
N ALA A 81 -11.35 7.52 10.20
CA ALA A 81 -11.62 6.32 9.42
C ALA A 81 -10.93 5.10 10.05
N PHE A 82 -11.65 3.97 10.12
CA PHE A 82 -11.19 2.77 10.83
C PHE A 82 -9.86 2.20 10.31
N PHE A 83 -9.48 2.53 9.09
CA PHE A 83 -8.26 2.07 8.44
C PHE A 83 -7.02 2.94 8.71
N MET A 84 -7.13 3.99 9.53
CA MET A 84 -5.96 4.83 9.85
C MET A 84 -4.91 4.02 10.62
N PRO A 85 -3.65 3.99 10.14
CA PRO A 85 -2.58 3.28 10.82
C PRO A 85 -2.06 4.09 12.02
N LYS A 86 -1.32 3.42 12.89
CA LYS A 86 -0.72 4.02 14.08
C LYS A 86 0.81 3.93 14.04
N PRO A 87 1.55 5.04 14.28
CA PRO A 87 3.00 5.01 14.27
C PRO A 87 3.54 4.32 15.53
N CYS A 88 4.53 3.44 15.35
CA CYS A 88 5.12 2.70 16.46
C CYS A 88 6.63 2.46 16.26
N MET A 89 7.32 2.13 17.33
CA MET A 89 8.60 1.46 17.28
C MET A 89 8.36 -0.05 17.42
N LEU A 90 8.75 -0.79 16.38
CA LEU A 90 8.56 -2.24 16.26
C LEU A 90 9.88 -2.94 16.48
N ASN A 91 9.95 -3.84 17.46
CA ASN A 91 11.12 -4.66 17.73
C ASN A 91 11.43 -5.61 16.56
N SER A 92 12.67 -6.10 16.49
CA SER A 92 13.10 -7.06 15.46
C SER A 92 12.30 -8.37 15.48
N ASP A 93 11.71 -8.76 16.62
CA ASP A 93 10.82 -9.94 16.73
C ASP A 93 9.39 -9.68 16.20
N GLY A 94 9.09 -8.46 15.77
CA GLY A 94 7.78 -8.05 15.24
C GLY A 94 6.76 -7.69 16.32
N THR A 95 7.18 -7.42 17.56
CA THR A 95 6.32 -6.89 18.61
C THR A 95 6.42 -5.38 18.73
N VAL A 96 5.30 -4.69 18.99
CA VAL A 96 5.32 -3.25 19.26
C VAL A 96 5.95 -3.01 20.62
N ASP A 97 7.02 -2.21 20.65
CA ASP A 97 7.64 -1.75 21.90
C ASP A 97 6.83 -0.59 22.51
N TYR A 98 6.59 0.45 21.70
CA TYR A 98 5.74 1.58 22.07
C TYR A 98 5.23 2.33 20.85
N TYR A 99 4.16 3.08 21.02
CA TYR A 99 3.62 3.96 20.00
C TYR A 99 4.27 5.35 20.04
N LEU A 100 4.38 5.95 18.86
CA LEU A 100 4.88 7.31 18.66
C LEU A 100 3.73 8.31 18.75
N ASP A 101 4.04 9.54 19.14
CA ASP A 101 3.13 10.68 19.02
C ASP A 101 2.83 10.89 17.51
N PRO A 102 1.56 10.83 17.06
CA PRO A 102 1.21 10.94 15.66
C PRO A 102 1.58 12.29 15.02
N ASP A 103 1.75 13.33 15.82
CA ASP A 103 2.12 14.67 15.37
C ASP A 103 3.63 14.96 15.47
N ASP A 104 4.37 14.18 16.31
CA ASP A 104 5.81 14.38 16.53
C ASP A 104 6.52 13.05 16.82
N TYR A 105 7.00 12.37 15.78
CA TYR A 105 7.66 11.07 15.90
C TYR A 105 8.96 11.07 16.72
N THR A 106 9.51 12.24 17.05
CA THR A 106 10.63 12.33 18.01
C THR A 106 10.19 12.06 19.44
N LYS A 107 8.88 11.86 19.65
CA LYS A 107 8.28 11.57 20.96
C LYS A 107 7.47 10.28 20.92
N LYS A 108 7.33 9.67 22.08
CA LYS A 108 6.34 8.63 22.38
C LYS A 108 4.96 9.28 22.65
N GLU A 109 3.89 8.52 22.66
CA GLU A 109 2.56 9.01 23.03
C GLU A 109 2.48 9.67 24.41
N ASP A 110 3.36 9.28 25.34
CA ASP A 110 3.45 9.87 26.68
C ASP A 110 4.26 11.19 26.72
N GLY A 111 4.76 11.66 25.57
CA GLY A 111 5.52 12.89 25.42
C GLY A 111 7.02 12.74 25.70
N THR A 112 7.50 11.58 26.14
CA THR A 112 8.95 11.32 26.32
C THR A 112 9.65 11.12 24.97
N ALA A 113 10.99 11.26 24.95
CA ALA A 113 11.78 11.09 23.73
C ALA A 113 11.67 9.67 23.17
N SER A 114 11.53 9.55 21.85
CA SER A 114 11.52 8.29 21.14
C SER A 114 12.90 7.90 20.62
N ASP A 115 13.05 6.66 20.16
CA ASP A 115 14.27 6.11 19.58
C ASP A 115 14.29 6.16 18.05
N VAL A 116 13.44 6.95 17.40
CA VAL A 116 13.34 6.97 15.92
C VAL A 116 14.65 7.29 15.20
N ALA A 117 15.59 7.99 15.86
CA ALA A 117 16.91 8.29 15.31
C ALA A 117 18.05 7.44 15.93
N ASN A 118 17.74 6.55 16.88
CA ASN A 118 18.72 5.75 17.59
C ASN A 118 19.15 4.52 16.76
N THR A 119 20.33 4.59 16.15
CA THR A 119 20.85 3.48 15.30
C THR A 119 21.23 2.22 16.09
N SER A 120 21.32 2.31 17.43
CA SER A 120 21.57 1.17 18.32
C SER A 120 20.28 0.52 18.81
N TYR A 121 19.11 1.09 18.53
CA TYR A 121 17.81 0.50 18.87
C TYR A 121 17.59 -0.80 18.07
N ASP A 122 17.15 -1.89 18.71
CA ASP A 122 16.87 -3.15 18.04
C ASP A 122 15.42 -3.20 17.55
N GLY A 123 15.14 -2.47 16.47
CA GLY A 123 13.81 -2.38 15.86
C GLY A 123 13.73 -1.24 14.86
N ASN A 124 12.54 -0.94 14.39
CA ASN A 124 12.27 -0.02 13.30
C ASN A 124 11.05 0.86 13.58
N ALA A 125 11.06 2.08 13.05
CA ALA A 125 9.89 2.96 13.07
C ALA A 125 8.92 2.51 11.95
N MET A 126 7.72 2.07 12.33
CA MET A 126 6.74 1.46 11.43
C MET A 126 5.35 2.07 11.64
N MET A 127 4.51 1.96 10.63
CA MET A 127 3.07 2.19 10.72
C MET A 127 2.38 0.85 10.93
N GLU A 128 1.65 0.72 12.04
CA GLU A 128 0.81 -0.45 12.33
C GLU A 128 -0.57 -0.26 11.71
N TRP A 129 -0.97 -1.20 10.85
CA TRP A 129 -2.29 -1.27 10.22
C TRP A 129 -3.13 -2.33 10.93
N GLY A 130 -4.44 -2.11 11.05
CA GLY A 130 -5.35 -3.03 11.75
C GLY A 130 -5.63 -2.59 13.17
N GLN A 131 -6.08 -1.34 13.37
CA GLN A 131 -6.31 -0.78 14.69
C GLN A 131 -7.60 -1.27 15.36
N ASN A 132 -7.60 -1.34 16.70
CA ASN A 132 -8.76 -1.69 17.50
C ASN A 132 -9.37 -3.08 17.17
N GLY A 133 -8.52 -4.04 16.76
CA GLY A 133 -8.95 -5.38 16.35
C GLY A 133 -9.70 -5.41 15.01
N LYS A 134 -9.64 -4.34 14.22
CA LYS A 134 -10.28 -4.24 12.90
C LYS A 134 -9.23 -4.37 11.81
N LYS A 135 -9.29 -5.45 11.06
CA LYS A 135 -8.57 -5.58 9.80
C LYS A 135 -9.19 -4.70 8.72
N ILE A 136 -8.46 -4.51 7.63
CA ILE A 136 -8.97 -3.83 6.45
C ILE A 136 -9.26 -4.89 5.40
N TRP A 137 -10.52 -5.06 5.07
CA TRP A 137 -11.01 -5.98 4.06
C TRP A 137 -11.28 -5.21 2.77
N MET A 138 -10.78 -5.69 1.65
CA MET A 138 -10.95 -5.07 0.34
C MET A 138 -11.61 -6.03 -0.63
N LYS A 139 -12.59 -5.53 -1.39
CA LYS A 139 -13.21 -6.21 -2.53
C LYS A 139 -13.08 -5.32 -3.76
N ILE A 140 -12.62 -5.88 -4.86
CA ILE A 140 -12.57 -5.23 -6.17
C ILE A 140 -13.57 -5.92 -7.08
N VAL A 141 -14.48 -5.14 -7.68
CA VAL A 141 -15.45 -5.61 -8.67
C VAL A 141 -15.13 -4.92 -9.99
N PRO A 142 -14.41 -5.60 -10.90
CA PRO A 142 -14.06 -5.02 -12.20
C PRO A 142 -15.31 -4.74 -13.04
N ASP A 143 -15.22 -3.71 -13.88
CA ASP A 143 -16.18 -3.50 -14.97
C ASP A 143 -16.03 -4.61 -16.03
N ALA A 144 -17.00 -4.71 -16.96
CA ALA A 144 -17.00 -5.77 -17.97
C ALA A 144 -15.76 -5.77 -18.89
N ASP A 145 -15.14 -4.61 -19.09
CA ASP A 145 -13.92 -4.41 -19.88
C ASP A 145 -12.62 -4.49 -19.04
N HIS A 146 -12.76 -4.63 -17.72
CA HIS A 146 -11.66 -4.61 -16.75
C HIS A 146 -10.86 -3.30 -16.68
N LEU A 147 -11.35 -2.18 -17.24
CA LEU A 147 -10.62 -0.89 -17.23
C LEU A 147 -11.01 -0.01 -16.06
N GLY A 148 -12.26 -0.11 -15.61
CA GLY A 148 -12.76 0.49 -14.38
C GLY A 148 -13.07 -0.58 -13.34
N ALA A 149 -13.36 -0.14 -12.11
CA ALA A 149 -13.79 -1.04 -11.05
C ALA A 149 -14.51 -0.31 -9.92
N SER A 150 -15.42 -1.02 -9.25
CA SER A 150 -15.90 -0.64 -7.93
C SER A 150 -15.05 -1.29 -6.86
N VAL A 151 -14.52 -0.50 -5.92
CA VAL A 151 -13.70 -0.95 -4.81
C VAL A 151 -14.43 -0.70 -3.50
N TYR A 152 -14.47 -1.71 -2.65
CA TYR A 152 -15.09 -1.65 -1.34
C TYR A 152 -14.07 -1.95 -0.25
N ILE A 153 -14.07 -1.12 0.81
CA ILE A 153 -13.18 -1.20 1.96
C ILE A 153 -14.03 -1.36 3.21
N ALA A 154 -13.86 -2.44 3.94
CA ALA A 154 -14.67 -2.77 5.11
C ALA A 154 -13.81 -3.11 6.33
N ASP A 155 -14.36 -2.91 7.54
CA ASP A 155 -13.76 -3.28 8.82
C ASP A 155 -14.07 -4.72 9.26
N TYR A 156 -14.69 -5.50 8.38
CA TYR A 156 -15.00 -6.92 8.56
C TYR A 156 -15.14 -7.61 7.18
N GLN A 157 -15.07 -8.93 7.15
CA GLN A 157 -15.35 -9.70 5.93
C GLN A 157 -16.85 -9.73 5.66
N VAL A 158 -17.32 -8.93 4.70
CA VAL A 158 -18.75 -8.80 4.35
C VAL A 158 -19.27 -10.06 3.67
N ASP A 159 -18.47 -10.60 2.73
CA ASP A 159 -18.70 -11.84 2.01
C ASP A 159 -17.34 -12.46 1.60
N SER A 160 -17.35 -13.61 0.93
CA SER A 160 -16.15 -14.36 0.53
C SER A 160 -15.24 -13.62 -0.45
N ASP A 161 -15.75 -12.59 -1.14
CA ASP A 161 -14.98 -11.82 -2.13
C ASP A 161 -14.20 -10.66 -1.50
N TYR A 162 -14.37 -10.43 -0.18
CA TYR A 162 -13.53 -9.50 0.57
C TYR A 162 -12.30 -10.21 1.08
N HIS A 163 -11.14 -9.64 0.79
CA HIS A 163 -9.83 -10.18 1.11
C HIS A 163 -9.04 -9.24 2.03
N ASP A 164 -8.28 -9.82 2.95
CA ASP A 164 -7.38 -9.15 3.88
C ASP A 164 -5.90 -9.45 3.55
N TRP A 165 -5.54 -9.53 2.26
CA TRP A 165 -4.21 -9.98 1.79
C TRP A 165 -3.01 -9.37 2.53
N PRO A 166 -2.98 -8.06 2.89
CA PRO A 166 -1.88 -7.50 3.67
C PRO A 166 -1.71 -8.13 5.05
N PHE A 167 -2.77 -8.73 5.60
CA PHE A 167 -2.81 -9.32 6.94
C PHE A 167 -2.44 -10.82 6.95
N HIS A 168 -1.49 -11.23 6.09
CA HIS A 168 -1.00 -12.61 6.06
C HIS A 168 0.51 -12.62 6.28
N ASN A 169 0.97 -13.49 7.20
CA ASN A 169 2.39 -13.67 7.51
C ASN A 169 3.10 -14.54 6.43
N SER A 170 4.39 -14.80 6.63
CA SER A 170 5.21 -15.59 5.71
C SER A 170 4.82 -17.10 5.64
N ALA A 171 3.98 -17.58 6.54
CA ALA A 171 3.38 -18.91 6.48
C ALA A 171 2.00 -18.91 5.78
N GLY A 172 1.51 -17.75 5.34
CA GLY A 172 0.17 -17.58 4.75
C GLY A 172 -0.95 -17.55 5.79
N GLU A 173 -0.62 -17.43 7.07
CA GLU A 173 -1.60 -17.36 8.15
C GLU A 173 -2.07 -15.93 8.34
N SER A 174 -3.35 -15.76 8.63
CA SER A 174 -3.98 -14.47 8.90
C SER A 174 -3.49 -13.87 10.22
N THR A 175 -3.08 -12.61 10.21
CA THR A 175 -2.59 -11.84 11.37
C THR A 175 -3.55 -10.69 11.67
N ASP A 176 -3.47 -10.12 12.88
CA ASP A 176 -4.30 -8.97 13.24
C ASP A 176 -3.74 -7.65 12.72
N HIS A 177 -2.43 -7.61 12.41
CA HIS A 177 -1.71 -6.43 11.96
C HIS A 177 -0.76 -6.73 10.82
N PHE A 178 -0.46 -5.71 10.02
CA PHE A 178 0.72 -5.64 9.17
C PHE A 178 1.40 -4.28 9.35
N TYR A 179 2.68 -4.19 9.00
CA TYR A 179 3.48 -3.01 9.27
C TYR A 179 4.19 -2.53 8.00
N THR A 180 4.13 -1.23 7.76
CA THR A 180 4.87 -0.56 6.68
C THR A 180 5.86 0.45 7.25
N ALA A 181 7.02 0.63 6.61
CA ALA A 181 8.05 1.55 7.09
C ALA A 181 7.58 3.00 7.10
N ILE A 182 7.88 3.73 8.19
CA ILE A 182 7.71 5.19 8.23
C ILE A 182 8.68 5.87 7.27
N TYR A 183 9.92 5.38 7.18
CA TYR A 183 10.99 6.00 6.39
C TYR A 183 11.47 5.12 5.26
N ASN A 184 12.04 5.74 4.22
CA ASN A 184 12.83 5.00 3.22
C ASN A 184 13.92 4.20 3.92
N GLY A 185 14.21 3.01 3.41
CA GLY A 185 15.20 2.13 4.01
C GLY A 185 16.61 2.70 3.98
N SER A 186 17.28 2.57 5.08
CA SER A 186 18.70 2.93 5.27
C SER A 186 19.51 1.70 5.61
N LEU A 187 20.74 1.60 5.14
CA LEU A 187 21.59 0.46 5.45
C LEU A 187 22.43 0.73 6.70
N ILE A 188 22.12 0.03 7.79
CA ILE A 188 22.82 0.17 9.07
C ILE A 188 23.23 -1.22 9.54
N SER A 189 24.53 -1.48 9.68
CA SER A 189 25.09 -2.78 10.11
C SER A 189 24.54 -3.93 9.26
N ASP A 190 24.54 -3.77 7.94
CA ASP A 190 24.02 -4.72 6.93
C ASP A 190 22.53 -5.07 7.05
N LYS A 191 21.77 -4.37 7.89
CA LYS A 191 20.32 -4.46 7.96
C LYS A 191 19.67 -3.28 7.24
N LEU A 192 18.59 -3.52 6.51
CA LEU A 192 17.69 -2.47 6.05
C LEU A 192 16.91 -1.93 7.25
N ARG A 193 16.98 -0.63 7.52
CA ARG A 193 16.37 -0.03 8.71
C ARG A 193 15.44 1.12 8.32
N SER A 194 14.35 1.26 9.04
CA SER A 194 13.45 2.41 9.00
C SER A 194 13.70 3.30 10.22
N LEU A 195 14.65 4.22 10.10
CA LEU A 195 15.05 5.15 11.17
C LEU A 195 15.20 6.56 10.61
N SER A 196 14.97 7.56 11.46
CA SER A 196 15.11 8.98 11.17
C SER A 196 16.58 9.43 11.11
N GLY A 197 16.88 10.48 10.34
CA GLY A 197 18.20 11.10 10.24
C GLY A 197 19.20 10.30 9.41
N GLN A 198 18.78 9.25 8.71
CA GLN A 198 19.67 8.33 8.00
C GLN A 198 19.72 8.64 6.50
N ALA A 199 20.86 8.32 5.86
CA ALA A 199 20.96 8.30 4.41
C ALA A 199 20.16 7.12 3.84
N VAL A 200 19.44 7.34 2.74
CA VAL A 200 18.70 6.27 2.08
C VAL A 200 19.64 5.24 1.45
N MET A 201 19.32 3.96 1.57
CA MET A 201 20.05 2.88 0.91
C MET A 201 19.92 3.02 -0.62
N LYS A 202 21.02 2.82 -1.35
CA LYS A 202 21.06 2.88 -2.80
C LYS A 202 22.01 1.83 -3.39
N THR A 203 22.00 1.67 -4.71
CA THR A 203 22.95 0.83 -5.46
C THR A 203 22.97 -0.64 -5.01
N LYS A 204 21.78 -1.18 -4.69
CA LYS A 204 21.56 -2.57 -4.36
C LYS A 204 20.69 -3.26 -5.40
N THR A 205 20.99 -4.55 -5.67
CA THR A 205 20.11 -5.41 -6.48
C THR A 205 18.86 -5.78 -5.68
N ALA A 206 17.82 -6.29 -6.35
CA ALA A 206 16.62 -6.77 -5.69
C ALA A 206 16.90 -7.80 -4.59
N GLU A 207 17.77 -8.76 -4.89
CA GLU A 207 18.16 -9.79 -3.95
C GLU A 207 18.89 -9.22 -2.72
N GLN A 208 19.80 -8.26 -2.94
CA GLN A 208 20.50 -7.60 -1.83
C GLN A 208 19.54 -6.81 -0.93
N GLU A 209 18.57 -6.09 -1.51
CA GLU A 209 17.55 -5.35 -0.74
C GLU A 209 16.71 -6.29 0.12
N VAL A 210 16.25 -7.42 -0.44
CA VAL A 210 15.52 -8.46 0.31
C VAL A 210 16.38 -9.05 1.41
N ASN A 211 17.64 -9.39 1.14
CA ASN A 211 18.55 -9.97 2.13
C ASN A 211 18.81 -9.00 3.29
N HIS A 212 19.00 -7.71 3.01
CA HIS A 212 19.15 -6.69 4.05
C HIS A 212 17.86 -6.50 4.88
N ALA A 213 16.68 -6.61 4.27
CA ALA A 213 15.41 -6.57 5.00
C ALA A 213 15.28 -7.81 5.92
N LYS A 214 15.52 -9.00 5.37
CA LYS A 214 15.47 -10.27 6.10
C LYS A 214 16.51 -10.38 7.22
N ALA A 215 17.60 -9.62 7.17
CA ALA A 215 18.59 -9.53 8.23
C ALA A 215 18.03 -8.96 9.56
N ASN A 216 16.81 -8.39 9.55
CA ASN A 216 16.09 -8.00 10.77
C ASN A 216 15.41 -9.18 11.47
N ASN A 217 15.22 -10.33 10.82
CA ASN A 217 14.58 -11.50 11.42
C ASN A 217 15.39 -12.03 12.60
N VAL A 218 14.70 -12.47 13.65
CA VAL A 218 15.29 -13.02 14.87
C VAL A 218 15.02 -14.53 14.93
N GLY A 219 16.05 -15.32 15.13
CA GLY A 219 15.92 -16.78 15.18
C GLY A 219 15.48 -17.34 13.83
N SER A 220 14.43 -18.17 13.83
CA SER A 220 13.83 -18.77 12.63
C SER A 220 12.60 -18.04 12.11
N THR A 221 12.35 -16.80 12.54
CA THR A 221 11.22 -16.00 12.04
C THR A 221 11.48 -15.52 10.61
N ASP A 222 10.43 -15.30 9.81
CA ASP A 222 10.50 -14.71 8.48
C ASP A 222 9.40 -13.64 8.35
N LYS A 223 9.47 -12.64 9.23
CA LYS A 223 8.50 -11.53 9.31
C LYS A 223 8.88 -10.33 8.46
N TRP A 224 10.18 -10.05 8.33
CA TRP A 224 10.69 -8.86 7.68
C TRP A 224 10.98 -9.08 6.20
N ASN A 225 10.51 -8.13 5.39
CA ASN A 225 10.75 -8.08 3.95
C ASN A 225 10.81 -6.62 3.47
N ILE A 226 10.99 -6.40 2.18
CA ILE A 226 10.75 -5.10 1.55
C ILE A 226 9.25 -4.94 1.22
N ASP A 227 8.84 -3.75 0.75
CA ASP A 227 7.46 -3.46 0.34
C ASP A 227 6.83 -4.62 -0.45
N ILE A 228 5.54 -4.88 -0.21
CA ILE A 228 4.77 -5.95 -0.85
C ILE A 228 3.63 -5.35 -1.66
N TYR A 229 3.32 -5.95 -2.81
CA TYR A 229 2.30 -5.47 -3.76
C TYR A 229 0.91 -5.35 -3.11
N SER A 230 0.48 -6.34 -2.33
CA SER A 230 -0.84 -6.30 -1.67
C SER A 230 -0.97 -5.12 -0.70
N ASP A 231 0.12 -4.77 0.02
CA ASP A 231 0.14 -3.60 0.90
C ASP A 231 0.06 -2.31 0.08
N ALA A 232 0.86 -2.23 -0.99
CA ALA A 232 0.91 -1.06 -1.85
C ALA A 232 -0.43 -0.79 -2.56
N ILE A 233 -1.11 -1.83 -3.06
CA ILE A 233 -2.42 -1.68 -3.70
C ILE A 233 -3.48 -1.23 -2.71
N LEU A 234 -3.55 -1.81 -1.52
CA LEU A 234 -4.48 -1.37 -0.49
C LEU A 234 -4.28 0.13 -0.19
N ILE A 235 -3.04 0.54 0.08
CA ILE A 235 -2.72 1.93 0.42
C ILE A 235 -3.06 2.89 -0.74
N ASN A 236 -2.75 2.52 -1.98
CA ASN A 236 -3.12 3.32 -3.15
C ASN A 236 -4.65 3.46 -3.30
N MET A 237 -5.42 2.39 -3.09
CA MET A 237 -6.89 2.46 -3.11
C MET A 237 -7.44 3.37 -2.01
N LEU A 238 -6.86 3.35 -0.81
CA LEU A 238 -7.21 4.28 0.26
C LEU A 238 -6.91 5.73 -0.12
N LEU A 239 -5.77 6.00 -0.76
CA LEU A 239 -5.41 7.35 -1.23
C LEU A 239 -6.40 7.85 -2.31
N TYR A 240 -6.74 7.02 -3.31
CA TYR A 240 -7.73 7.42 -4.34
C TYR A 240 -9.11 7.67 -3.72
N MET A 241 -9.53 6.83 -2.79
CA MET A 241 -10.81 6.99 -2.09
C MET A 241 -10.83 8.28 -1.27
N MET A 242 -9.84 8.49 -0.40
CA MET A 242 -9.80 9.67 0.48
C MET A 242 -9.69 10.97 -0.31
N GLY A 243 -8.82 11.02 -1.31
CA GLY A 243 -8.62 12.19 -2.15
C GLY A 243 -9.70 12.40 -3.20
N LYS A 244 -10.53 11.38 -3.46
CA LYS A 244 -11.50 11.35 -4.56
C LYS A 244 -10.87 11.74 -5.90
N SER A 245 -9.63 11.27 -6.15
CA SER A 245 -8.85 11.59 -7.34
C SER A 245 -7.82 10.51 -7.63
N LEU A 246 -7.47 10.32 -8.90
CA LEU A 246 -6.36 9.46 -9.33
C LEU A 246 -5.02 10.21 -9.38
N ASP A 247 -5.02 11.56 -9.39
CA ASP A 247 -3.81 12.39 -9.30
C ASP A 247 -3.42 12.62 -7.83
N THR A 248 -2.56 11.76 -7.32
CA THR A 248 -2.11 11.82 -5.93
C THR A 248 -1.17 12.99 -5.64
N GLN A 249 -0.42 13.46 -6.64
CA GLN A 249 0.46 14.64 -6.47
C GLN A 249 -0.34 15.92 -6.26
N THR A 250 -1.41 16.12 -7.01
CA THR A 250 -2.28 17.30 -6.86
C THR A 250 -3.03 17.27 -5.51
N VAL A 251 -3.40 16.08 -5.02
CA VAL A 251 -4.16 15.95 -3.77
C VAL A 251 -3.25 16.06 -2.54
N TYR A 252 -2.12 15.35 -2.52
CA TYR A 252 -1.31 15.16 -1.31
C TYR A 252 0.04 15.89 -1.34
N GLY A 253 0.50 16.30 -2.52
CA GLY A 253 1.76 17.00 -2.73
C GLY A 253 2.68 16.32 -3.74
N MET A 254 3.50 17.11 -4.41
CA MET A 254 4.35 16.64 -5.49
C MET A 254 5.39 15.61 -5.04
N GLY A 255 5.85 15.70 -3.81
CA GLY A 255 7.00 14.91 -3.36
C GLY A 255 8.33 15.52 -3.83
N LEU A 256 9.42 14.90 -3.42
CA LEU A 256 10.78 15.31 -3.77
C LEU A 256 11.16 14.66 -5.12
N VAL A 257 10.86 15.36 -6.24
CA VAL A 257 10.86 14.79 -7.60
C VAL A 257 11.59 15.60 -8.68
N ASN A 258 11.97 16.85 -8.42
CA ASN A 258 12.48 17.80 -9.43
C ASN A 258 13.95 18.19 -9.22
N SER A 259 14.90 17.25 -9.19
CA SER A 259 16.32 17.67 -9.15
C SER A 259 17.31 16.80 -9.87
N GLY A 260 16.98 15.56 -10.11
CA GLY A 260 17.69 14.72 -11.03
C GLY A 260 19.11 14.32 -10.74
N THR A 261 19.65 14.47 -9.54
CA THR A 261 21.04 14.12 -9.29
C THR A 261 21.21 13.15 -8.12
N GLU A 262 22.20 12.25 -8.26
CA GLU A 262 22.63 11.37 -7.18
C GLU A 262 23.03 12.17 -5.92
N ALA A 263 23.67 13.34 -6.09
CA ALA A 263 24.08 14.19 -4.98
C ALA A 263 22.91 14.64 -4.08
N ILE A 264 21.71 14.81 -4.64
CA ILE A 264 20.52 15.13 -3.84
C ILE A 264 20.12 13.93 -2.98
N ASN A 265 20.11 12.72 -3.53
CA ASN A 265 19.81 11.53 -2.75
C ASN A 265 20.88 11.27 -1.68
N ASP A 266 22.15 11.58 -1.97
CA ASP A 266 23.25 11.48 -0.99
C ASP A 266 23.12 12.47 0.16
N ALA A 267 22.60 13.65 -0.10
CA ALA A 267 22.37 14.67 0.91
C ALA A 267 21.04 14.49 1.66
N PHE A 268 20.04 13.82 1.07
CA PHE A 268 18.75 13.56 1.71
C PHE A 268 18.92 12.72 2.99
N ARG A 269 18.16 13.07 4.02
CA ARG A 269 18.06 12.31 5.27
C ARG A 269 16.59 12.07 5.59
N THR A 270 16.28 10.85 6.00
CA THR A 270 14.94 10.46 6.49
C THR A 270 14.54 11.28 7.72
N GLY A 271 13.25 11.40 7.99
CA GLY A 271 12.74 12.10 9.17
C GLY A 271 12.55 13.60 8.99
N VAL A 272 12.59 14.11 7.74
CA VAL A 272 12.32 15.53 7.45
C VAL A 272 10.92 15.99 7.86
N HIS A 273 10.00 15.03 8.05
CA HIS A 273 8.61 15.27 8.40
C HIS A 273 8.18 14.65 9.73
N ASN A 274 9.11 14.42 10.66
CA ASN A 274 8.77 13.88 11.98
C ASN A 274 7.70 14.68 12.73
N THR A 275 7.62 16.00 12.51
CA THR A 275 6.69 16.93 13.19
C THR A 275 5.57 17.44 12.27
N LYS A 276 5.18 16.67 11.26
CA LYS A 276 4.18 17.09 10.25
C LYS A 276 2.88 16.29 10.28
N GLY A 277 2.62 15.54 11.35
CA GLY A 277 1.44 14.68 11.45
C GLY A 277 1.46 13.53 10.46
N MET A 278 0.29 13.01 10.12
CA MET A 278 0.11 11.82 9.29
C MET A 278 0.19 12.11 7.78
N PHE A 279 -0.13 13.34 7.37
CA PHE A 279 -0.12 13.78 5.97
C PHE A 279 0.55 15.13 5.85
N TYR A 280 1.45 15.24 4.89
CA TYR A 280 2.11 16.48 4.54
C TYR A 280 2.64 16.44 3.11
N GLY A 281 2.60 17.57 2.41
CA GLY A 281 3.22 17.75 1.11
C GLY A 281 3.17 19.22 0.69
N THR A 282 3.92 19.51 -0.36
CA THR A 282 3.94 20.83 -0.99
C THR A 282 3.60 20.69 -2.48
N ASN A 283 3.23 21.76 -3.14
CA ASN A 283 3.08 21.82 -4.59
C ASN A 283 4.39 22.17 -5.33
N ASP A 284 5.51 22.19 -4.61
CA ASP A 284 6.84 22.40 -5.15
C ASP A 284 7.63 21.07 -5.09
N GLY A 285 7.99 20.55 -6.25
CA GLY A 285 8.76 19.31 -6.37
C GLY A 285 10.27 19.49 -6.32
N ALA A 286 10.78 20.72 -6.07
CA ALA A 286 12.21 20.99 -6.07
C ALA A 286 12.96 20.12 -5.04
N ALA A 287 13.81 19.25 -5.53
CA ALA A 287 14.47 18.25 -4.70
C ALA A 287 15.61 18.83 -3.83
N ALA A 288 16.14 20.01 -4.20
CA ALA A 288 17.09 20.73 -3.33
C ALA A 288 16.45 21.19 -2.00
N ILE A 289 15.10 21.18 -1.92
CA ILE A 289 14.34 21.51 -0.73
C ILE A 289 13.78 20.22 -0.15
N TYR A 290 14.51 19.56 0.75
CA TYR A 290 14.15 18.25 1.29
C TYR A 290 12.80 18.23 2.00
N THR A 291 12.31 19.37 2.49
CA THR A 291 10.99 19.54 3.07
C THR A 291 9.84 19.46 2.03
N ASN A 292 10.15 19.35 0.73
CA ASN A 292 9.15 19.04 -0.29
C ASN A 292 8.84 17.54 -0.39
N ALA A 293 9.54 16.68 0.34
CA ALA A 293 9.18 15.28 0.50
C ALA A 293 7.70 15.13 0.92
N VAL A 294 7.02 14.11 0.40
CA VAL A 294 5.62 13.85 0.75
C VAL A 294 5.52 12.91 1.94
N LYS A 295 4.47 13.06 2.75
CA LYS A 295 4.10 12.13 3.82
C LYS A 295 2.62 11.77 3.67
N VAL A 296 2.31 10.48 3.59
CA VAL A 296 0.95 9.95 3.54
C VAL A 296 0.79 8.81 4.51
N PHE A 297 -0.32 8.74 5.23
CA PHE A 297 -0.54 7.77 6.29
C PHE A 297 0.64 7.61 7.26
N GLY A 298 1.33 8.72 7.55
CA GLY A 298 2.52 8.72 8.40
C GLY A 298 3.82 8.25 7.75
N MET A 299 3.78 7.72 6.55
CA MET A 299 4.94 7.23 5.80
C MET A 299 5.56 8.33 4.95
N GLU A 300 6.86 8.56 5.07
CA GLU A 300 7.59 9.47 4.19
C GLU A 300 7.85 8.87 2.82
N ASN A 301 7.76 9.70 1.79
CA ASN A 301 8.14 9.39 0.42
C ASN A 301 7.44 8.14 -0.15
N TRP A 302 6.12 8.06 0.00
CA TRP A 302 5.34 7.05 -0.71
C TRP A 302 5.57 7.15 -2.22
N TRP A 303 5.90 8.35 -2.70
CA TRP A 303 6.51 8.64 -4.00
C TRP A 303 7.59 9.71 -3.87
N GLY A 304 8.48 9.79 -4.87
CA GLY A 304 9.65 10.67 -4.87
C GLY A 304 10.85 10.08 -4.11
N VAL A 305 11.96 10.80 -4.10
CA VAL A 305 13.27 10.42 -3.53
C VAL A 305 13.88 9.21 -4.25
N GLN A 306 13.28 8.04 -4.12
CA GLN A 306 13.76 6.79 -4.74
C GLN A 306 12.59 5.94 -5.23
N LEU A 307 12.80 5.26 -6.35
CA LEU A 307 11.99 4.15 -6.81
C LEU A 307 12.04 3.03 -5.77
N ARG A 308 10.91 2.74 -5.15
CA ARG A 308 10.80 1.72 -4.09
C ARG A 308 10.50 0.37 -4.67
N ARG A 309 11.43 -0.57 -4.53
CA ARG A 309 11.26 -1.95 -5.00
C ARG A 309 10.17 -2.66 -4.21
N THR A 310 9.35 -3.42 -4.94
CA THR A 310 8.14 -4.05 -4.38
C THR A 310 8.11 -5.53 -4.78
N LEU A 311 7.81 -6.41 -3.84
CA LEU A 311 7.60 -7.84 -4.08
C LEU A 311 6.14 -8.18 -4.39
N GLY A 312 5.89 -9.39 -4.86
CA GLY A 312 4.53 -9.89 -5.08
C GLY A 312 3.94 -9.54 -6.45
N MET A 313 4.64 -8.77 -7.28
CA MET A 313 4.30 -8.56 -8.69
C MET A 313 5.56 -8.64 -9.53
N LEU A 314 5.47 -9.12 -10.77
CA LEU A 314 6.57 -9.19 -11.74
C LEU A 314 5.99 -8.98 -13.13
N ILE A 315 6.86 -8.56 -14.06
CA ILE A 315 6.61 -8.80 -15.48
C ILE A 315 7.52 -9.93 -15.95
N VAL A 316 6.96 -10.92 -16.63
CA VAL A 316 7.70 -12.07 -17.15
C VAL A 316 7.39 -12.19 -18.63
N ASP A 317 8.41 -11.98 -19.48
CA ASP A 317 8.28 -11.97 -20.94
C ASP A 317 7.10 -11.10 -21.43
N GLY A 318 7.00 -9.90 -20.87
CA GLY A 318 5.98 -8.91 -21.20
C GLY A 318 4.60 -9.12 -20.55
N ALA A 319 4.38 -10.19 -19.80
CA ALA A 319 3.10 -10.43 -19.10
C ALA A 319 3.21 -10.21 -17.60
N ILE A 320 2.21 -9.57 -16.99
CA ILE A 320 2.19 -9.35 -15.54
C ILE A 320 1.79 -10.65 -14.82
N LYS A 321 2.60 -11.01 -13.83
CA LYS A 321 2.34 -12.05 -12.85
C LYS A 321 2.36 -11.46 -11.45
N PHE A 322 1.52 -11.99 -10.56
CA PHE A 322 1.42 -11.48 -9.20
C PHE A 322 1.14 -12.57 -8.17
N LYS A 323 1.33 -12.19 -6.91
CA LYS A 323 1.09 -13.03 -5.74
C LYS A 323 0.71 -12.13 -4.58
N ASN A 324 -0.54 -12.21 -4.11
CA ASN A 324 -1.04 -11.35 -3.02
C ASN A 324 -0.55 -11.82 -1.64
N THR A 325 -0.32 -13.11 -1.50
CA THR A 325 0.24 -13.74 -0.30
C THR A 325 1.44 -14.62 -0.66
N VAL A 326 2.10 -15.20 0.31
CA VAL A 326 3.24 -16.11 0.08
C VAL A 326 2.84 -17.47 -0.50
N GLY A 327 1.54 -17.78 -0.56
CA GLY A 327 1.00 -19.05 -1.10
C GLY A 327 1.30 -19.24 -2.59
N THR A 328 0.94 -20.40 -3.11
CA THR A 328 1.11 -20.76 -4.54
C THR A 328 -0.16 -20.43 -5.31
N GLU A 329 -0.17 -19.28 -5.94
CA GLU A 329 -1.33 -18.75 -6.67
C GLU A 329 -1.56 -19.48 -8.01
N ASP A 330 -0.51 -20.02 -8.63
CA ASP A 330 -0.56 -20.74 -9.92
C ASP A 330 -0.69 -22.27 -9.76
N GLY A 331 -0.84 -22.76 -8.51
CA GLY A 331 -0.93 -24.19 -8.21
C GLY A 331 0.41 -24.92 -8.17
N SER A 332 1.54 -24.23 -8.29
CA SER A 332 2.89 -24.82 -8.08
C SER A 332 3.14 -25.10 -6.60
N THR A 333 4.30 -25.65 -6.26
CA THR A 333 4.73 -25.87 -4.86
C THR A 333 5.65 -24.78 -4.34
N VAL A 334 5.92 -23.72 -5.12
CA VAL A 334 6.87 -22.66 -4.79
C VAL A 334 6.19 -21.59 -3.95
N ASN A 335 6.44 -21.63 -2.64
CA ASN A 335 5.99 -20.62 -1.69
C ASN A 335 6.97 -19.42 -1.60
N GLY A 336 6.49 -18.31 -1.05
CA GLY A 336 7.27 -17.09 -0.86
C GLY A 336 7.37 -16.25 -2.13
N TYR A 337 8.00 -15.09 -2.00
CA TYR A 337 8.25 -14.19 -3.12
C TYR A 337 9.60 -14.50 -3.77
N ASN A 338 9.63 -14.50 -5.09
CA ASN A 338 10.83 -14.76 -5.89
C ASN A 338 10.91 -13.81 -7.09
N PHE A 339 12.01 -13.89 -7.84
CA PHE A 339 12.26 -13.07 -9.03
C PHE A 339 12.21 -13.90 -10.33
N THR A 340 11.55 -15.06 -10.31
CA THR A 340 11.35 -15.92 -11.50
C THR A 340 9.90 -15.92 -11.97
N GLY A 341 8.96 -15.58 -11.10
CA GLY A 341 7.52 -15.65 -11.32
C GLY A 341 6.94 -17.07 -11.16
N GLU A 342 7.72 -18.01 -10.65
CA GLU A 342 7.23 -19.35 -10.33
C GLU A 342 6.34 -19.29 -9.08
N GLY A 343 5.16 -19.93 -9.13
CA GLY A 343 4.15 -19.85 -8.09
C GLY A 343 3.29 -18.58 -8.12
N TYR A 344 3.50 -17.69 -9.10
CA TYR A 344 2.72 -16.48 -9.31
C TYR A 344 1.57 -16.73 -10.27
N LYS A 345 0.40 -16.16 -9.99
CA LYS A 345 -0.77 -16.16 -10.87
C LYS A 345 -0.58 -15.15 -12.00
N SER A 346 -1.09 -15.46 -13.18
CA SER A 346 -1.17 -14.48 -14.27
C SER A 346 -2.23 -13.41 -13.97
N ALA A 347 -1.90 -12.15 -14.16
CA ALA A 347 -2.87 -11.07 -14.09
C ALA A 347 -3.80 -11.01 -15.32
N GLY A 348 -3.51 -11.78 -16.37
CA GLY A 348 -4.28 -11.75 -17.62
C GLY A 348 -4.01 -10.54 -18.49
N VAL A 349 -2.94 -9.77 -18.21
CA VAL A 349 -2.62 -8.55 -18.93
C VAL A 349 -1.12 -8.47 -19.26
N SER A 350 -0.84 -7.93 -20.45
CA SER A 350 0.49 -7.49 -20.89
C SER A 350 0.43 -5.98 -21.13
N PRO A 351 1.27 -5.19 -20.47
CA PRO A 351 1.28 -3.75 -20.66
C PRO A 351 1.64 -3.34 -22.09
N VAL A 352 1.08 -2.21 -22.54
CA VAL A 352 1.40 -1.59 -23.82
C VAL A 352 1.87 -0.16 -23.57
N GLY A 353 3.08 0.15 -24.01
CA GLY A 353 3.68 1.48 -23.95
C GLY A 353 3.92 2.07 -25.33
N SER A 354 4.60 3.22 -25.36
CA SER A 354 5.12 3.83 -26.57
C SER A 354 6.28 2.99 -27.16
N SER A 355 6.99 3.52 -28.12
CA SER A 355 8.13 2.83 -28.78
C SER A 355 9.23 2.37 -27.81
N ASN A 356 9.30 2.93 -26.61
CA ASN A 356 10.28 2.60 -25.57
C ASN A 356 9.67 1.75 -24.42
N ASN A 357 8.47 1.20 -24.60
CA ASN A 357 7.71 0.49 -23.58
C ASN A 357 7.45 1.35 -22.31
N ASP A 358 7.15 2.62 -22.51
CA ASP A 358 6.92 3.59 -21.43
C ASP A 358 5.81 4.59 -21.80
N GLY A 359 5.42 5.41 -20.85
CA GLY A 359 4.47 6.50 -21.04
C GLY A 359 3.61 6.77 -19.81
N TYR A 360 2.80 7.82 -19.89
CA TYR A 360 1.79 8.10 -18.87
C TYR A 360 0.70 7.03 -18.88
N VAL A 361 0.41 6.46 -17.72
CA VAL A 361 -0.64 5.45 -17.55
C VAL A 361 -2.00 6.05 -17.91
N LYS A 362 -2.61 5.50 -18.96
CA LYS A 362 -3.98 5.79 -19.35
C LYS A 362 -4.95 4.78 -18.75
N GLU A 363 -4.58 3.49 -18.80
CA GLU A 363 -5.46 2.41 -18.37
C GLU A 363 -4.76 1.49 -17.40
N MET A 364 -5.47 1.14 -16.33
CA MET A 364 -5.18 0.01 -15.47
C MET A 364 -6.10 -1.16 -15.83
N TYR A 365 -5.68 -2.37 -15.55
CA TYR A 365 -6.45 -3.59 -15.67
C TYR A 365 -6.83 -4.08 -14.28
N PHE A 366 -8.11 -4.19 -14.02
CA PHE A 366 -8.64 -4.63 -12.74
C PHE A 366 -9.05 -6.09 -12.80
N THR A 367 -8.72 -6.82 -11.75
CA THR A 367 -9.26 -8.13 -11.43
C THR A 367 -9.81 -8.11 -10.01
N GLU A 368 -10.46 -9.16 -9.57
CA GLU A 368 -10.88 -9.32 -8.17
C GLU A 368 -9.67 -9.30 -7.22
N ASP A 369 -8.47 -9.62 -7.72
CA ASP A 369 -7.23 -9.75 -6.97
C ASP A 369 -6.34 -8.50 -6.96
N GLY A 370 -6.61 -7.49 -7.80
CA GLY A 370 -5.75 -6.30 -7.84
C GLY A 370 -5.94 -5.38 -9.04
N MET A 371 -5.04 -4.41 -9.14
CA MET A 371 -4.96 -3.40 -10.19
C MET A 371 -3.57 -3.43 -10.83
N PHE A 372 -3.51 -3.56 -12.14
CA PHE A 372 -2.28 -3.77 -12.89
C PHE A 372 -2.16 -2.74 -14.03
N PRO A 373 -0.98 -2.16 -14.31
CA PRO A 373 -0.83 -1.25 -15.45
C PRO A 373 -1.08 -1.98 -16.76
N LYS A 374 -1.89 -1.34 -17.64
CA LYS A 374 -2.27 -1.91 -18.95
C LYS A 374 -1.78 -1.08 -20.13
N THR A 375 -2.13 0.20 -20.19
CA THR A 375 -1.81 1.05 -21.32
C THR A 375 -1.15 2.34 -20.86
N ALA A 376 0.03 2.61 -21.41
CA ALA A 376 0.76 3.86 -21.22
C ALA A 376 0.86 4.66 -22.53
N ILE A 377 -0.26 4.75 -23.28
CA ILE A 377 -0.40 5.51 -24.51
C ILE A 377 -1.66 6.35 -24.43
N GLY A 378 -1.51 7.67 -24.60
CA GLY A 378 -2.63 8.61 -24.60
C GLY A 378 -3.02 9.15 -23.24
N GLY A 379 -2.26 8.86 -22.18
CA GLY A 379 -2.29 9.59 -20.91
C GLY A 379 -1.38 10.82 -20.93
N SER A 380 -1.44 11.62 -19.87
CA SER A 380 -0.58 12.79 -19.65
C SER A 380 -0.42 13.05 -18.16
N SER A 381 0.43 14.02 -17.79
CA SER A 381 0.60 14.46 -16.39
C SER A 381 -0.64 15.10 -15.75
N SER A 382 -1.74 15.24 -16.49
CA SER A 382 -3.00 15.84 -16.00
C SER A 382 -4.24 15.06 -16.43
N THR A 383 -4.06 13.83 -16.97
CA THR A 383 -5.18 13.00 -17.41
C THR A 383 -5.02 11.56 -16.92
N TYR A 384 -6.14 10.91 -16.63
CA TYR A 384 -6.25 9.54 -16.15
C TYR A 384 -5.49 9.34 -14.82
N TYR A 385 -4.42 8.53 -14.79
CA TYR A 385 -3.64 8.25 -13.57
C TYR A 385 -2.50 9.24 -13.33
N CYS A 386 -2.20 10.12 -14.30
CA CYS A 386 -1.15 11.15 -14.25
C CYS A 386 0.29 10.65 -14.07
N ASP A 387 0.50 9.38 -13.77
CA ASP A 387 1.77 8.75 -13.41
C ASP A 387 2.35 7.92 -14.56
N TRP A 388 3.61 7.51 -14.44
CA TRP A 388 4.36 6.83 -15.50
C TRP A 388 4.40 5.32 -15.34
N LEU A 389 4.46 4.65 -16.47
CA LEU A 389 4.80 3.24 -16.59
C LEU A 389 6.06 3.10 -17.43
N TYR A 390 7.00 2.27 -16.98
CA TYR A 390 8.08 1.70 -17.77
C TYR A 390 8.10 0.17 -17.56
N PHE A 391 8.36 -0.58 -18.65
CA PHE A 391 8.46 -2.04 -18.52
C PHE A 391 9.41 -2.65 -19.56
N ILE A 392 9.98 -3.81 -19.21
CA ILE A 392 10.77 -4.62 -20.14
C ILE A 392 9.85 -5.61 -20.87
N ALA A 393 10.04 -5.77 -22.18
CA ALA A 393 9.21 -6.65 -23.02
C ALA A 393 9.65 -8.12 -22.98
N SER A 394 10.84 -8.43 -22.46
CA SER A 394 11.38 -9.78 -22.37
C SER A 394 12.20 -9.97 -21.10
N GLY A 395 12.29 -11.21 -20.63
CA GLY A 395 12.91 -11.54 -19.35
C GLY A 395 12.04 -11.19 -18.16
N VAL A 396 12.65 -11.05 -16.98
CA VAL A 396 11.94 -10.76 -15.73
C VAL A 396 12.22 -9.33 -15.27
N GLY A 397 11.16 -8.53 -15.15
CA GLY A 397 11.16 -7.20 -14.55
C GLY A 397 10.56 -7.23 -13.15
N VAL A 398 11.30 -6.67 -12.17
CA VAL A 398 10.85 -6.48 -10.80
C VAL A 398 10.31 -5.07 -10.66
N PRO A 399 9.11 -4.86 -10.12
CA PRO A 399 8.51 -3.54 -10.03
C PRO A 399 9.23 -2.66 -9.02
N ARG A 400 9.36 -1.41 -9.40
CA ARG A 400 9.73 -0.28 -8.56
C ARG A 400 8.61 0.75 -8.69
N ARG A 401 8.19 1.38 -7.61
CA ARG A 401 7.04 2.28 -7.61
C ARG A 401 7.37 3.69 -7.11
N GLY A 402 6.45 4.60 -7.36
CA GLY A 402 6.41 5.93 -6.76
C GLY A 402 7.26 6.99 -7.46
N GLY A 403 8.15 6.61 -8.36
CA GLY A 403 9.10 7.56 -8.96
C GLY A 403 10.25 7.93 -8.02
N ASN A 404 11.19 8.74 -8.49
CA ASN A 404 12.38 9.18 -7.75
C ASN A 404 12.56 10.70 -7.80
N SER A 405 13.65 11.22 -7.24
CA SER A 405 13.97 12.64 -7.21
C SER A 405 14.13 13.31 -8.59
N ASN A 406 14.10 12.56 -9.68
CA ASN A 406 14.17 13.03 -11.08
C ASN A 406 12.88 12.79 -11.88
N SER A 407 11.83 12.28 -11.25
CA SER A 407 10.63 11.86 -11.99
C SER A 407 9.72 13.04 -12.35
N GLY A 408 9.76 14.16 -11.61
CA GLY A 408 8.87 15.29 -11.88
C GLY A 408 7.39 14.92 -11.72
N LEU A 409 6.58 15.38 -12.67
CA LEU A 409 5.12 15.16 -12.70
C LEU A 409 4.71 13.72 -13.05
N VAL A 410 5.66 12.82 -13.35
CA VAL A 410 5.32 11.42 -13.62
C VAL A 410 5.28 10.57 -12.35
N ALA A 411 5.77 11.10 -11.22
CA ALA A 411 5.76 10.41 -9.93
C ALA A 411 4.36 10.39 -9.31
N GLY A 412 4.07 9.36 -8.51
CA GLY A 412 2.82 9.24 -7.77
C GLY A 412 2.49 7.80 -7.41
N ALA A 413 1.30 7.57 -6.88
CA ALA A 413 0.89 6.26 -6.39
C ALA A 413 0.70 5.21 -7.50
N SER A 414 0.37 5.65 -8.73
CA SER A 414 0.22 4.79 -9.91
C SER A 414 1.50 4.59 -10.72
N TYR A 415 2.63 5.13 -10.27
CA TYR A 415 3.91 4.96 -10.95
C TYR A 415 4.44 3.53 -10.79
N TRP A 416 4.73 2.88 -11.92
CA TRP A 416 5.36 1.56 -11.97
C TRP A 416 6.52 1.54 -12.97
N ASP A 417 7.63 0.95 -12.54
CA ASP A 417 8.84 0.76 -13.35
C ASP A 417 9.31 -0.69 -13.16
N PHE A 418 9.14 -1.52 -14.18
CA PHE A 418 9.57 -2.91 -14.17
C PHE A 418 10.98 -3.01 -14.74
N TYR A 419 11.95 -3.17 -13.88
CA TYR A 419 13.35 -3.21 -14.24
C TYR A 419 14.01 -4.52 -13.83
N ALA A 420 15.15 -4.85 -14.47
CA ALA A 420 15.86 -6.08 -14.17
C ALA A 420 16.19 -6.21 -12.67
N ALA A 421 16.06 -7.42 -12.10
CA ALA A 421 16.34 -7.69 -10.69
C ALA A 421 17.80 -7.34 -10.31
N SER A 422 18.75 -7.45 -11.25
CA SER A 422 20.16 -7.07 -11.10
C SER A 422 20.41 -5.56 -11.13
N GLY A 423 19.41 -4.76 -11.51
CA GLY A 423 19.55 -3.30 -11.58
C GLY A 423 19.85 -2.69 -10.21
N ALA A 424 20.91 -1.91 -10.13
CA ALA A 424 21.43 -1.33 -8.89
C ALA A 424 21.76 0.15 -9.11
N GLY A 425 20.73 0.99 -9.20
CA GLY A 425 20.87 2.42 -9.44
C GLY A 425 20.90 3.25 -8.16
N TRP A 426 21.43 4.46 -8.23
CA TRP A 426 21.39 5.44 -7.15
C TRP A 426 19.97 5.88 -6.81
N ASN A 427 19.07 5.81 -7.79
CA ASN A 427 17.69 6.22 -7.73
C ASN A 427 16.74 5.11 -7.28
N SER A 428 17.27 3.92 -6.97
CA SER A 428 16.50 2.77 -6.49
C SER A 428 16.81 2.46 -5.04
N GLY A 429 15.80 2.07 -4.30
CA GLY A 429 15.90 1.65 -2.92
C GLY A 429 14.71 0.78 -2.52
N ALA A 430 14.61 0.50 -1.23
CA ALA A 430 13.54 -0.27 -0.65
C ALA A 430 13.08 0.36 0.68
N ALA A 431 11.92 -0.06 1.15
CA ALA A 431 11.47 0.20 2.51
C ALA A 431 10.97 -1.11 3.13
N LEU A 432 10.94 -1.17 4.46
CA LEU A 432 10.58 -2.37 5.20
C LEU A 432 9.06 -2.63 5.19
N SER A 433 8.72 -3.90 5.13
CA SER A 433 7.42 -4.46 5.53
C SER A 433 7.65 -5.52 6.60
N CYS A 434 6.72 -5.65 7.55
CA CYS A 434 6.72 -6.70 8.57
C CYS A 434 5.31 -7.30 8.70
N LYS A 435 5.24 -8.63 8.85
CA LYS A 435 3.98 -9.40 8.94
C LYS A 435 3.91 -10.22 10.21
#